data_e7d452f964291ac8abe7862cc8eb9835
#
_entry.id   e7d452f964291ac8abe7862cc8eb9835
#
_cell.length_a   1.000
_cell.length_b   1.000
_cell.length_c   1.000
_cell.angle_alpha   90.00
_cell.angle_beta   90.00
_cell.angle_gamma   90.00
#
_symmetry.space_group_name_H-M   'P 1'
#
loop_
_entity.id
_entity.type
_entity.pdbx_description
1 polymer ?
#
loop_
_entity_poly.entity_id
_entity_poly.type
_entity_poly.pdbx_seq_one_letter_code
_entity_poly.pdbx_strand_id
1 'polypeptide(L)'
;MPSGYTNIWGTRAALPPRYYGNIAYYLAVASHGGDAYMDGNRLFDKRQKSVHRCDIADVRGQVQLTVPIAKPHGISRATWADVAVSEHGQWWHVHRVTLESAYGRTPFFEFYIDRFLPFLRPDTPQHYPSIVQLDRAIDAEIRRILLLPEQPDVAATSPTAETPFSTKSANNHLDLAPIPTITIDAATDYTALIEPYWQVRSATLGFMPNLSILDLIFNLGPEASLYLAGIASRQP
;
A
#
# COMPACT_ATOMS: atom_id res chain seq x y z
N MET A 1 24.86 -5.81 27.47
CA MET A 1 23.42 -6.01 27.44
C MET A 1 22.75 -4.66 27.33
N PRO A 2 22.35 -4.15 26.18
CA PRO A 2 21.39 -3.05 26.11
C PRO A 2 20.01 -3.67 25.86
N SER A 3 19.22 -3.70 26.91
CA SER A 3 17.77 -3.94 26.84
C SER A 3 17.12 -2.63 26.42
N GLY A 4 16.49 -2.61 25.28
CA GLY A 4 15.80 -1.41 24.79
C GLY A 4 14.86 -1.66 23.61
N TYR A 5 14.53 -2.91 23.31
CA TYR A 5 13.39 -3.19 22.43
C TYR A 5 12.14 -3.30 23.30
N THR A 6 11.51 -2.16 23.53
CA THR A 6 10.12 -2.18 23.97
C THR A 6 9.31 -2.68 22.75
N ASN A 7 9.19 -4.00 22.63
CA ASN A 7 8.26 -4.63 21.71
C ASN A 7 6.88 -4.08 22.02
N ILE A 8 6.35 -3.28 21.12
CA ILE A 8 4.92 -2.97 21.06
C ILE A 8 4.22 -4.21 20.46
N TRP A 9 4.51 -5.39 21.01
CA TRP A 9 3.81 -6.60 20.65
C TRP A 9 2.38 -6.46 21.12
N GLY A 10 1.48 -6.28 20.15
CA GLY A 10 0.07 -6.19 20.40
C GLY A 10 -0.63 -4.96 19.84
N THR A 11 0.03 -4.10 19.06
CA THR A 11 -0.66 -2.97 18.41
C THR A 11 -0.61 -3.13 16.90
N ARG A 12 -1.77 -3.30 16.27
CA ARG A 12 -1.89 -3.35 14.81
C ARG A 12 -1.85 -1.93 14.21
N ALA A 13 -1.22 -1.80 13.07
CA ALA A 13 -1.14 -0.55 12.31
C ALA A 13 -2.11 -0.58 11.12
N ALA A 14 -3.22 0.13 11.22
CA ALA A 14 -4.20 0.26 10.16
C ALA A 14 -3.79 1.38 9.19
N LEU A 15 -3.46 1.01 7.96
CA LEU A 15 -3.08 1.93 6.89
C LEU A 15 -4.23 2.12 5.89
N PRO A 16 -4.38 3.30 5.27
CA PRO A 16 -5.36 3.49 4.21
C PRO A 16 -4.99 2.67 2.97
N PRO A 17 -5.96 2.23 2.15
CA PRO A 17 -5.67 1.63 0.85
C PRO A 17 -4.82 2.57 -0.02
N ARG A 18 -3.91 2.00 -0.82
CA ARG A 18 -2.99 2.78 -1.68
C ARG A 18 -2.71 2.04 -2.97
N TYR A 19 -3.04 2.68 -4.09
CA TYR A 19 -2.63 2.21 -5.41
C TYR A 19 -1.14 2.43 -5.61
N TYR A 20 -0.37 1.35 -5.75
CA TYR A 20 1.11 1.39 -5.78
C TYR A 20 1.66 2.36 -4.73
N GLY A 21 1.38 2.10 -3.46
CA GLY A 21 1.71 2.98 -2.33
C GLY A 21 3.07 3.66 -2.47
N ASN A 22 3.19 4.85 -1.91
CA ASN A 22 4.43 5.62 -1.95
C ASN A 22 5.48 5.07 -0.97
N ILE A 23 6.70 5.60 -1.04
CA ILE A 23 7.83 5.15 -0.20
C ILE A 23 7.49 5.30 1.30
N ALA A 24 6.87 6.42 1.70
CA ALA A 24 6.45 6.65 3.08
C ALA A 24 5.48 5.57 3.59
N TYR A 25 4.56 5.11 2.73
CA TYR A 25 3.66 4.01 3.07
C TYR A 25 4.42 2.72 3.38
N TYR A 26 5.39 2.36 2.56
CA TYR A 26 6.17 1.12 2.78
C TYR A 26 7.23 1.27 3.89
N LEU A 27 7.66 2.48 4.21
CA LEU A 27 8.41 2.74 5.44
C LEU A 27 7.55 2.47 6.68
N ALA A 28 6.28 2.92 6.68
CA ALA A 28 5.35 2.59 7.76
C ALA A 28 5.13 1.07 7.87
N VAL A 29 4.95 0.37 6.75
CA VAL A 29 4.85 -1.10 6.74
C VAL A 29 6.12 -1.74 7.31
N ALA A 30 7.30 -1.31 6.89
CA ALA A 30 8.57 -1.85 7.37
C ALA A 30 8.78 -1.61 8.87
N SER A 31 8.36 -0.45 9.38
CA SER A 31 8.49 -0.08 10.80
C SER A 31 7.55 -0.88 11.73
N HIS A 32 6.39 -1.31 11.22
CA HIS A 32 5.40 -2.07 12.00
C HIS A 32 5.43 -3.59 11.72
N GLY A 33 6.26 -4.02 10.77
CA GLY A 33 6.43 -5.43 10.43
C GLY A 33 5.12 -6.12 10.04
N GLY A 34 4.88 -7.31 10.58
CA GLY A 34 3.69 -8.12 10.30
C GLY A 34 2.37 -7.57 10.85
N ASP A 35 2.40 -6.54 11.67
CA ASP A 35 1.21 -5.93 12.27
C ASP A 35 0.59 -4.81 11.41
N ALA A 36 1.25 -4.41 10.32
CA ALA A 36 0.74 -3.40 9.39
C ALA A 36 -0.21 -4.01 8.35
N TYR A 37 -1.43 -3.49 8.26
CA TYR A 37 -2.42 -3.96 7.29
C TYR A 37 -3.17 -2.81 6.61
N MET A 38 -3.71 -3.09 5.43
CA MET A 38 -4.55 -2.17 4.66
C MET A 38 -6.00 -2.27 5.13
N ASP A 39 -6.54 -1.17 5.68
CA ASP A 39 -7.92 -1.08 6.14
C ASP A 39 -8.83 -0.54 5.02
N GLY A 40 -9.46 -1.45 4.29
CA GLY A 40 -10.43 -1.13 3.24
C GLY A 40 -11.81 -0.71 3.76
N ASN A 41 -12.10 -0.91 5.06
CA ASN A 41 -13.38 -0.56 5.67
C ASN A 41 -13.46 0.92 6.10
N ARG A 42 -12.39 1.69 5.87
CA ARG A 42 -12.43 3.15 6.08
C ARG A 42 -13.52 3.80 5.23
N LEU A 43 -14.19 4.79 5.80
CA LEU A 43 -15.21 5.55 5.08
C LEU A 43 -14.64 6.17 3.80
N PHE A 44 -15.41 6.07 2.74
CA PHE A 44 -15.06 6.69 1.46
C PHE A 44 -14.95 8.21 1.60
N ASP A 45 -13.77 8.75 1.32
CA ASP A 45 -13.52 10.18 1.24
C ASP A 45 -12.89 10.53 -0.11
N LYS A 46 -13.62 11.27 -0.95
CA LYS A 46 -13.15 11.71 -2.28
C LYS A 46 -11.86 12.53 -2.27
N ARG A 47 -11.43 13.04 -1.10
CA ARG A 47 -10.18 13.78 -0.94
C ARG A 47 -8.97 12.84 -0.86
N GLN A 48 -9.16 11.60 -0.43
CA GLN A 48 -8.10 10.58 -0.34
C GLN A 48 -7.78 9.99 -1.72
N LYS A 49 -7.22 10.81 -2.61
CA LYS A 49 -6.97 10.43 -4.01
C LYS A 49 -5.92 9.33 -4.18
N SER A 50 -5.02 9.20 -3.24
CA SER A 50 -3.94 8.19 -3.26
C SER A 50 -4.42 6.74 -3.17
N VAL A 51 -5.70 6.51 -2.82
CA VAL A 51 -6.31 5.17 -2.89
C VAL A 51 -6.39 4.66 -4.33
N HIS A 52 -6.59 5.53 -5.30
CA HIS A 52 -6.71 5.15 -6.71
C HIS A 52 -5.71 5.88 -7.63
N ARG A 53 -4.68 6.50 -7.04
CA ARG A 53 -3.64 7.24 -7.77
C ARG A 53 -2.28 7.01 -7.16
N CYS A 54 -1.26 7.02 -8.01
CA CYS A 54 0.13 7.05 -7.58
C CYS A 54 0.93 8.03 -8.43
N ASP A 55 2.01 8.53 -7.86
CA ASP A 55 2.91 9.48 -8.50
C ASP A 55 4.22 8.80 -8.88
N ILE A 56 4.64 8.95 -10.11
CA ILE A 56 5.89 8.41 -10.67
C ILE A 56 6.74 9.52 -11.27
N ALA A 57 8.02 9.21 -11.54
CA ALA A 57 8.93 10.13 -12.24
C ALA A 57 8.92 9.89 -13.76
N ASP A 58 8.65 10.91 -14.55
CA ASP A 58 8.80 10.90 -16.00
C ASP A 58 9.91 11.90 -16.43
N VAL A 59 10.17 12.02 -17.73
CA VAL A 59 11.16 12.95 -18.31
C VAL A 59 10.88 14.42 -18.02
N ARG A 60 9.64 14.75 -17.74
CA ARG A 60 9.16 16.12 -17.45
C ARG A 60 8.95 16.41 -15.97
N GLY A 61 9.20 15.44 -15.09
CA GLY A 61 8.97 15.55 -13.67
C GLY A 61 7.98 14.51 -13.15
N GLN A 62 7.22 14.88 -12.13
CA GLN A 62 6.23 13.98 -11.52
C GLN A 62 4.99 13.86 -12.40
N VAL A 63 4.56 12.62 -12.62
CA VAL A 63 3.34 12.25 -13.36
C VAL A 63 2.46 11.39 -12.50
N GLN A 64 1.15 11.63 -12.53
CA GLN A 64 0.17 10.89 -11.76
C GLN A 64 -0.53 9.83 -12.62
N LEU A 65 -0.45 8.58 -12.21
CA LEU A 65 -1.26 7.48 -12.74
C LEU A 65 -2.58 7.39 -11.96
N THR A 66 -3.69 7.27 -12.66
CA THR A 66 -5.02 7.26 -12.04
C THR A 66 -5.83 6.05 -12.52
N VAL A 67 -6.28 5.22 -11.59
CA VAL A 67 -7.31 4.21 -11.84
C VAL A 67 -8.67 4.88 -11.79
N PRO A 68 -9.48 4.84 -12.85
CA PRO A 68 -10.85 5.34 -12.81
C PRO A 68 -11.68 4.48 -11.84
N ILE A 69 -12.46 5.13 -11.00
CA ILE A 69 -13.33 4.47 -10.02
C ILE A 69 -14.77 4.87 -10.21
N ALA A 70 -15.67 3.94 -9.99
CA ALA A 70 -17.09 4.19 -9.88
C ALA A 70 -17.47 4.39 -8.42
N LYS A 71 -18.04 5.56 -8.11
CA LYS A 71 -18.47 5.89 -6.75
C LYS A 71 -19.67 5.03 -6.36
N PRO A 72 -19.75 4.57 -5.11
CA PRO A 72 -20.91 3.85 -4.63
C PRO A 72 -22.16 4.76 -4.66
N HIS A 73 -23.25 4.26 -5.24
CA HIS A 73 -24.53 4.95 -5.26
C HIS A 73 -25.49 4.32 -4.24
N GLY A 74 -26.24 5.15 -3.55
CA GLY A 74 -27.32 4.68 -2.65
C GLY A 74 -26.85 4.07 -1.32
N ILE A 75 -25.55 4.06 -1.04
CA ILE A 75 -25.00 3.53 0.21
C ILE A 75 -24.71 4.70 1.15
N SER A 76 -25.42 4.76 2.27
CA SER A 76 -25.34 5.84 3.27
C SER A 76 -24.05 5.70 4.01
N ARG A 77 -23.02 5.44 4.03
CA ARG A 77 -21.75 5.30 4.74
C ARG A 77 -20.85 4.33 4.01
N ALA A 78 -20.76 4.52 2.69
CA ALA A 78 -19.90 3.71 1.86
C ALA A 78 -18.45 3.73 2.36
N THR A 79 -17.79 2.59 2.26
CA THR A 79 -16.38 2.42 2.55
C THR A 79 -15.57 2.35 1.25
N TRP A 80 -14.25 2.34 1.34
CA TRP A 80 -13.41 2.12 0.17
C TRP A 80 -13.60 0.73 -0.45
N ALA A 81 -14.00 -0.27 0.33
CA ALA A 81 -14.32 -1.61 -0.19
C ALA A 81 -15.53 -1.62 -1.14
N ASP A 82 -16.43 -0.63 -1.01
CA ASP A 82 -17.61 -0.47 -1.87
C ASP A 82 -17.31 0.29 -3.18
N VAL A 83 -16.09 0.78 -3.37
CA VAL A 83 -15.71 1.57 -4.54
C VAL A 83 -15.22 0.65 -5.64
N ALA A 84 -15.96 0.61 -6.77
CA ALA A 84 -15.63 -0.26 -7.89
C ALA A 84 -14.53 0.34 -8.78
N VAL A 85 -13.71 -0.54 -9.36
CA VAL A 85 -12.79 -0.20 -10.45
C VAL A 85 -13.59 -0.05 -11.74
N SER A 86 -13.37 1.04 -12.47
CA SER A 86 -14.05 1.30 -13.74
C SER A 86 -13.24 0.74 -14.91
N GLU A 87 -13.95 0.24 -15.92
CA GLU A 87 -13.36 -0.19 -17.20
C GLU A 87 -13.08 0.99 -18.15
N HIS A 88 -13.48 2.20 -17.77
CA HIS A 88 -13.41 3.36 -18.65
C HIS A 88 -11.97 3.78 -18.97
N GLY A 89 -11.70 4.12 -20.23
CA GLY A 89 -10.48 4.81 -20.65
C GLY A 89 -9.23 3.93 -20.82
N GLN A 90 -9.35 2.60 -20.82
CA GLN A 90 -8.23 1.66 -20.98
C GLN A 90 -7.00 2.03 -20.11
N TRP A 91 -7.26 2.45 -18.88
CA TRP A 91 -6.26 2.96 -17.96
C TRP A 91 -5.09 1.97 -17.75
N TRP A 92 -5.33 0.67 -17.78
CA TRP A 92 -4.30 -0.37 -17.70
C TRP A 92 -3.26 -0.26 -18.81
N HIS A 93 -3.69 0.02 -20.05
CA HIS A 93 -2.79 0.23 -21.18
C HIS A 93 -1.98 1.52 -21.00
N VAL A 94 -2.65 2.62 -20.63
CA VAL A 94 -1.99 3.91 -20.36
C VAL A 94 -0.94 3.77 -19.27
N HIS A 95 -1.27 3.10 -18.16
CA HIS A 95 -0.31 2.89 -17.07
C HIS A 95 0.88 2.06 -17.52
N ARG A 96 0.65 0.94 -18.24
CA ARG A 96 1.73 0.10 -18.75
C ARG A 96 2.69 0.89 -19.64
N VAL A 97 2.18 1.59 -20.64
CA VAL A 97 3.00 2.38 -21.57
C VAL A 97 3.73 3.52 -20.84
N THR A 98 3.07 4.14 -19.87
CA THR A 98 3.70 5.21 -19.08
C THR A 98 4.82 4.67 -18.20
N LEU A 99 4.64 3.52 -17.54
CA LEU A 99 5.70 2.88 -16.75
C LEU A 99 6.88 2.46 -17.62
N GLU A 100 6.63 1.89 -18.80
CA GLU A 100 7.65 1.51 -19.77
C GLU A 100 8.46 2.75 -20.25
N SER A 101 7.76 3.83 -20.59
CA SER A 101 8.40 5.10 -21.00
C SER A 101 9.20 5.75 -19.86
N ALA A 102 8.67 5.70 -18.64
CA ALA A 102 9.28 6.33 -17.47
C ALA A 102 10.50 5.56 -16.95
N TYR A 103 10.39 4.24 -16.85
CA TYR A 103 11.35 3.39 -16.16
C TYR A 103 12.06 2.34 -17.03
N GLY A 104 11.73 2.19 -18.31
CA GLY A 104 12.34 1.20 -19.20
C GLY A 104 13.87 1.29 -19.34
N ARG A 105 14.48 2.39 -18.88
CA ARG A 105 15.94 2.58 -18.83
C ARG A 105 16.56 2.47 -17.44
N THR A 106 15.75 2.14 -16.42
CA THR A 106 16.27 1.90 -15.08
C THR A 106 16.89 0.50 -14.99
N PRO A 107 17.85 0.28 -14.08
CA PRO A 107 18.61 -0.98 -14.04
C PRO A 107 17.75 -2.22 -13.79
N PHE A 108 16.62 -2.07 -13.10
CA PHE A 108 15.82 -3.22 -12.64
C PHE A 108 14.41 -3.27 -13.22
N PHE A 109 14.05 -2.41 -14.17
CA PHE A 109 12.71 -2.39 -14.76
C PHE A 109 12.34 -3.73 -15.38
N GLU A 110 13.19 -4.28 -16.24
CA GLU A 110 12.94 -5.55 -16.95
C GLU A 110 12.82 -6.75 -15.99
N PHE A 111 13.48 -6.69 -14.82
CA PHE A 111 13.40 -7.77 -13.83
C PHE A 111 12.10 -7.79 -13.03
N TYR A 112 11.43 -6.63 -12.90
CA TYR A 112 10.27 -6.52 -12.03
C TYR A 112 8.97 -6.19 -12.74
N ILE A 113 9.00 -5.64 -13.95
CA ILE A 113 7.77 -5.21 -14.64
C ILE A 113 6.77 -6.35 -14.83
N ASP A 114 7.24 -7.55 -15.15
CA ASP A 114 6.40 -8.72 -15.36
C ASP A 114 5.58 -9.10 -14.11
N ARG A 115 6.04 -8.74 -12.92
CA ARG A 115 5.33 -8.93 -11.66
C ARG A 115 4.10 -8.03 -11.54
N PHE A 116 4.09 -6.90 -12.24
CA PHE A 116 3.03 -5.91 -12.22
C PHE A 116 2.08 -5.99 -13.42
N LEU A 117 2.50 -6.62 -14.53
CA LEU A 117 1.65 -6.78 -15.71
C LEU A 117 0.29 -7.45 -15.45
N PRO A 118 0.15 -8.43 -14.52
CA PRO A 118 -1.15 -9.02 -14.21
C PRO A 118 -2.20 -8.01 -13.70
N PHE A 119 -1.76 -6.88 -13.12
CA PHE A 119 -2.64 -5.80 -12.64
C PHE A 119 -2.93 -4.74 -13.69
N LEU A 120 -2.32 -4.84 -14.87
CA LEU A 120 -2.38 -3.86 -15.97
C LEU A 120 -2.92 -4.53 -17.25
N ARG A 121 -4.03 -5.28 -17.13
CA ARG A 121 -4.67 -6.04 -18.19
C ARG A 121 -6.09 -5.53 -18.43
N PRO A 122 -6.67 -5.77 -19.63
CA PRO A 122 -8.05 -5.40 -19.92
C PRO A 122 -9.07 -6.03 -18.96
N ASP A 123 -8.79 -7.22 -18.45
CA ASP A 123 -9.63 -8.00 -17.54
C ASP A 123 -9.36 -7.69 -16.04
N THR A 124 -8.48 -6.75 -15.74
CA THR A 124 -8.18 -6.34 -14.35
C THR A 124 -9.43 -5.90 -13.57
N PRO A 125 -10.36 -5.08 -14.13
CA PRO A 125 -11.57 -4.70 -13.39
C PRO A 125 -12.50 -5.87 -13.06
N GLN A 126 -12.51 -6.92 -13.89
CA GLN A 126 -13.30 -8.13 -13.63
C GLN A 126 -12.66 -9.00 -12.55
N HIS A 127 -11.32 -9.10 -12.52
CA HIS A 127 -10.60 -9.86 -11.50
C HIS A 127 -10.58 -9.14 -10.14
N TYR A 128 -10.54 -7.81 -10.17
CA TYR A 128 -10.51 -6.95 -8.97
C TYR A 128 -11.65 -5.92 -9.04
N PRO A 129 -12.89 -6.33 -8.77
CA PRO A 129 -14.06 -5.45 -8.93
C PRO A 129 -14.04 -4.25 -7.99
N SER A 130 -13.37 -4.31 -6.83
CA SER A 130 -13.19 -3.15 -5.97
C SER A 130 -11.75 -2.64 -5.96
N ILE A 131 -11.58 -1.32 -5.78
CA ILE A 131 -10.25 -0.70 -5.69
C ILE A 131 -9.41 -1.28 -4.56
N VAL A 132 -10.03 -1.64 -3.44
CA VAL A 132 -9.34 -2.26 -2.30
C VAL A 132 -8.82 -3.65 -2.63
N GLN A 133 -9.57 -4.43 -3.44
CA GLN A 133 -9.10 -5.75 -3.89
C GLN A 133 -7.87 -5.61 -4.80
N LEU A 134 -7.90 -4.65 -5.73
CA LEU A 134 -6.76 -4.36 -6.59
C LEU A 134 -5.55 -3.91 -5.77
N ASP A 135 -5.74 -2.95 -4.87
CA ASP A 135 -4.67 -2.41 -4.03
C ASP A 135 -4.05 -3.48 -3.12
N ARG A 136 -4.87 -4.37 -2.54
CA ARG A 136 -4.38 -5.49 -1.72
C ARG A 136 -3.56 -6.49 -2.53
N ALA A 137 -3.99 -6.80 -3.74
CA ALA A 137 -3.25 -7.72 -4.60
C ALA A 137 -1.90 -7.14 -5.02
N ILE A 138 -1.87 -5.85 -5.35
CA ILE A 138 -0.64 -5.10 -5.66
C ILE A 138 0.27 -5.04 -4.43
N ASP A 139 -0.27 -4.69 -3.26
CA ASP A 139 0.48 -4.60 -2.00
C ASP A 139 1.11 -5.95 -1.62
N ALA A 140 0.37 -7.04 -1.79
CA ALA A 140 0.91 -8.39 -1.54
C ALA A 140 2.12 -8.70 -2.44
N GLU A 141 2.07 -8.29 -3.71
CA GLU A 141 3.19 -8.48 -4.64
C GLU A 141 4.39 -7.60 -4.28
N ILE A 142 4.15 -6.33 -3.92
CA ILE A 142 5.20 -5.41 -3.49
C ILE A 142 5.86 -5.91 -2.20
N ARG A 143 5.08 -6.41 -1.23
CA ARG A 143 5.63 -6.99 0.01
C ARG A 143 6.55 -8.17 -0.28
N ARG A 144 6.20 -9.05 -1.22
CA ARG A 144 7.07 -10.16 -1.64
C ARG A 144 8.38 -9.67 -2.25
N ILE A 145 8.32 -8.66 -3.13
CA ILE A 145 9.51 -8.06 -3.75
C ILE A 145 10.43 -7.44 -2.69
N LEU A 146 9.86 -6.74 -1.73
CA LEU A 146 10.58 -6.01 -0.69
C LEU A 146 10.93 -6.86 0.55
N LEU A 147 10.60 -8.16 0.53
CA LEU A 147 10.79 -9.08 1.66
C LEU A 147 10.11 -8.60 2.95
N LEU A 148 9.00 -7.89 2.82
CA LEU A 148 8.18 -7.46 3.94
C LEU A 148 7.18 -8.56 4.33
N PRO A 149 6.76 -8.62 5.60
CA PRO A 149 5.75 -9.56 6.05
C PRO A 149 4.43 -9.41 5.27
N GLU A 150 3.73 -10.52 5.05
CA GLU A 150 2.39 -10.49 4.50
C GLU A 150 1.42 -9.73 5.42
N GLN A 151 0.33 -9.23 4.85
CA GLN A 151 -0.70 -8.59 5.67
C GLN A 151 -1.32 -9.61 6.63
N PRO A 152 -1.56 -9.24 7.89
CA PRO A 152 -2.29 -10.11 8.81
C PRO A 152 -3.71 -10.35 8.30
N ASP A 153 -4.24 -11.54 8.51
CA ASP A 153 -5.63 -11.86 8.17
C ASP A 153 -6.58 -11.09 9.09
N VAL A 154 -7.19 -10.03 8.57
CA VAL A 154 -8.09 -9.13 9.31
C VAL A 154 -9.51 -9.71 9.40
N ALA A 155 -9.84 -10.75 8.63
CA ALA A 155 -11.15 -11.39 8.66
C ALA A 155 -11.49 -12.04 10.02
N ALA A 156 -10.47 -12.33 10.83
CA ALA A 156 -10.64 -12.94 12.15
C ALA A 156 -10.99 -11.96 13.29
N THR A 157 -11.05 -10.64 13.04
CA THR A 157 -11.24 -9.62 14.11
C THR A 157 -12.14 -8.47 13.69
N SER A 158 -13.25 -8.71 13.02
CA SER A 158 -14.32 -7.71 12.96
C SER A 158 -14.98 -7.65 14.33
N PRO A 159 -15.04 -6.48 15.00
CA PRO A 159 -15.95 -6.33 16.12
C PRO A 159 -17.37 -6.40 15.54
N THR A 160 -18.01 -7.54 15.70
CA THR A 160 -19.43 -7.70 15.41
C THR A 160 -20.17 -6.70 16.27
N ALA A 161 -20.90 -5.79 15.62
CA ALA A 161 -21.82 -4.88 16.29
C ALA A 161 -22.69 -5.70 17.27
N GLU A 162 -22.77 -5.20 18.49
CA GLU A 162 -23.51 -5.78 19.58
C GLU A 162 -24.94 -6.14 19.18
N THR A 163 -25.28 -7.43 19.21
CA THR A 163 -26.65 -7.88 19.41
C THR A 163 -26.80 -8.31 20.86
N PRO A 164 -27.75 -7.77 21.62
CA PRO A 164 -27.94 -8.16 23.00
C PRO A 164 -28.66 -9.51 23.08
N PHE A 165 -28.12 -10.38 23.93
CA PHE A 165 -28.79 -11.48 24.59
C PHE A 165 -29.11 -12.77 23.80
N SER A 166 -28.33 -13.85 24.01
CA SER A 166 -28.88 -15.15 24.45
C SER A 166 -27.82 -16.18 24.84
N THR A 167 -27.97 -16.67 26.06
CA THR A 167 -27.69 -18.03 26.61
C THR A 167 -26.33 -18.72 26.37
N LYS A 168 -25.65 -18.90 27.52
CA LYS A 168 -24.73 -19.94 27.99
C LYS A 168 -24.47 -21.12 27.05
N SER A 169 -23.22 -21.21 26.60
CA SER A 169 -22.54 -22.52 26.43
C SER A 169 -21.08 -22.35 26.85
N ALA A 170 -20.67 -23.15 27.82
CA ALA A 170 -19.31 -23.18 28.32
C ALA A 170 -18.43 -23.92 27.32
N ASN A 171 -17.59 -23.20 26.60
CA ASN A 171 -16.39 -23.72 25.94
C ASN A 171 -15.26 -22.75 26.21
N ASN A 172 -14.13 -23.25 26.73
CA ASN A 172 -12.90 -22.56 26.99
C ASN A 172 -12.35 -21.92 25.70
N HIS A 173 -12.87 -20.77 25.32
CA HIS A 173 -12.22 -19.85 24.40
C HIS A 173 -11.43 -18.87 25.28
N LEU A 174 -10.11 -18.90 25.14
CA LEU A 174 -9.25 -17.83 25.67
C LEU A 174 -9.78 -16.53 25.04
N ASP A 175 -10.47 -15.71 25.81
CA ASP A 175 -10.83 -14.33 25.44
C ASP A 175 -9.53 -13.53 25.31
N LEU A 176 -8.89 -13.63 24.16
CA LEU A 176 -7.80 -12.74 23.80
C LEU A 176 -8.41 -11.34 23.66
N ALA A 177 -8.00 -10.45 24.55
CA ALA A 177 -8.36 -9.03 24.47
C ALA A 177 -8.13 -8.52 23.03
N PRO A 178 -9.00 -7.67 22.49
CA PRO A 178 -8.83 -7.15 21.14
C PRO A 178 -7.46 -6.44 21.03
N ILE A 179 -6.68 -6.83 20.02
CA ILE A 179 -5.36 -6.22 19.80
C ILE A 179 -5.57 -4.74 19.52
N PRO A 180 -4.93 -3.83 20.28
CA PRO A 180 -5.04 -2.40 20.04
C PRO A 180 -4.67 -2.07 18.59
N THR A 181 -5.45 -1.24 17.93
CA THR A 181 -5.19 -0.83 16.55
C THR A 181 -4.99 0.67 16.51
N ILE A 182 -3.86 1.11 15.97
CA ILE A 182 -3.58 2.51 15.69
C ILE A 182 -3.82 2.80 14.20
N THR A 183 -4.33 3.99 13.92
CA THR A 183 -4.45 4.48 12.55
C THR A 183 -3.24 5.32 12.21
N ILE A 184 -2.52 4.97 11.14
CA ILE A 184 -1.31 5.67 10.69
C ILE A 184 -1.63 6.48 9.45
N ASP A 185 -1.22 7.75 9.44
CA ASP A 185 -1.09 8.55 8.24
C ASP A 185 0.40 8.55 7.80
N ALA A 186 0.74 7.55 6.99
CA ALA A 186 2.11 7.36 6.51
C ALA A 186 2.67 8.59 5.76
N ALA A 187 1.82 9.39 5.13
CA ALA A 187 2.24 10.59 4.41
C ALA A 187 2.77 11.67 5.37
N THR A 188 2.18 11.79 6.55
CA THR A 188 2.57 12.80 7.54
C THR A 188 3.80 12.36 8.30
N ASP A 189 3.82 11.11 8.78
CA ASP A 189 4.81 10.66 9.77
C ASP A 189 6.11 10.16 9.13
N TYR A 190 6.06 9.61 7.91
CA TYR A 190 7.19 8.90 7.30
C TYR A 190 7.83 9.63 6.11
N THR A 191 7.21 10.65 5.54
CA THR A 191 7.76 11.37 4.38
C THR A 191 9.07 12.09 4.72
N ALA A 192 9.18 12.65 5.91
CA ALA A 192 10.38 13.33 6.38
C ALA A 192 11.59 12.41 6.60
N LEU A 193 11.37 11.10 6.66
CA LEU A 193 12.41 10.10 6.87
C LEU A 193 13.05 9.60 5.57
N ILE A 194 12.47 9.95 4.42
CA ILE A 194 12.97 9.50 3.12
C ILE A 194 14.32 10.15 2.83
N GLU A 195 15.34 9.33 2.74
CA GLU A 195 16.68 9.75 2.35
C GLU A 195 16.85 9.71 0.83
N PRO A 196 17.71 10.57 0.26
CA PRO A 196 18.03 10.49 -1.15
C PRO A 196 18.63 9.11 -1.52
N TYR A 197 18.08 8.52 -2.58
CA TYR A 197 18.61 7.33 -3.23
C TYR A 197 18.82 7.60 -4.72
N TRP A 198 19.53 6.71 -5.39
CA TRP A 198 19.79 6.87 -6.80
C TRP A 198 18.49 6.76 -7.61
N GLN A 199 18.18 7.82 -8.39
CA GLN A 199 17.08 7.85 -9.35
C GLN A 199 17.66 8.16 -10.73
N VAL A 200 17.24 7.40 -11.74
CA VAL A 200 17.74 7.53 -13.13
C VAL A 200 17.65 8.97 -13.67
N ARG A 201 16.75 9.78 -13.13
CA ARG A 201 16.50 11.17 -13.58
C ARG A 201 17.02 12.24 -12.64
N SER A 202 17.65 11.85 -11.52
CA SER A 202 18.11 12.81 -10.50
C SER A 202 19.12 13.83 -11.02
N ALA A 203 19.93 13.48 -12.03
CA ALA A 203 20.88 14.40 -12.66
C ALA A 203 20.18 15.57 -13.39
N THR A 204 18.94 15.37 -13.87
CA THR A 204 18.20 16.38 -14.64
C THR A 204 17.12 17.07 -13.82
N LEU A 205 16.42 16.32 -12.97
CA LEU A 205 15.24 16.78 -12.24
C LEU A 205 15.51 17.02 -10.74
N GLY A 206 16.69 16.66 -10.26
CA GLY A 206 16.95 16.57 -8.84
C GLY A 206 16.32 15.32 -8.22
N PHE A 207 16.51 15.14 -6.92
CA PHE A 207 15.86 14.07 -6.17
C PHE A 207 14.37 14.38 -5.97
N MET A 208 13.51 13.45 -6.34
CA MET A 208 12.07 13.52 -6.10
C MET A 208 11.68 12.58 -4.98
N PRO A 209 11.44 13.08 -3.77
CA PRO A 209 11.08 12.23 -2.63
C PRO A 209 9.66 11.69 -2.76
N ASN A 210 9.42 10.60 -2.08
CA ASN A 210 8.08 10.04 -1.81
C ASN A 210 7.22 9.73 -3.05
N LEU A 211 7.86 9.34 -4.15
CA LEU A 211 7.19 8.75 -5.30
C LEU A 211 6.59 7.38 -4.94
N SER A 212 5.80 6.80 -5.85
CA SER A 212 5.39 5.40 -5.77
C SER A 212 6.59 4.50 -5.44
N ILE A 213 6.36 3.45 -4.70
CA ILE A 213 7.36 2.42 -4.38
C ILE A 213 7.98 1.78 -5.65
N LEU A 214 7.27 1.87 -6.78
CA LEU A 214 7.79 1.43 -8.08
C LEU A 214 9.08 2.16 -8.45
N ASP A 215 9.19 3.45 -8.11
CA ASP A 215 10.42 4.22 -8.36
C ASP A 215 11.61 3.61 -7.61
N LEU A 216 11.42 3.26 -6.33
CA LEU A 216 12.45 2.62 -5.52
C LEU A 216 12.82 1.25 -6.07
N ILE A 217 11.83 0.42 -6.40
CA ILE A 217 12.04 -0.94 -6.92
C ILE A 217 12.77 -0.92 -8.25
N PHE A 218 12.36 -0.09 -9.21
CA PHE A 218 12.98 -0.07 -10.54
C PHE A 218 14.37 0.56 -10.55
N ASN A 219 14.68 1.46 -9.62
CA ASN A 219 15.99 2.08 -9.51
C ASN A 219 16.98 1.26 -8.66
N LEU A 220 16.54 0.68 -7.52
CA LEU A 220 17.42 -0.02 -6.57
C LEU A 220 17.31 -1.56 -6.63
N GLY A 221 16.24 -2.10 -7.20
CA GLY A 221 16.03 -3.55 -7.24
C GLY A 221 16.09 -4.21 -5.87
N PRO A 222 16.96 -5.22 -5.67
CA PRO A 222 17.08 -5.91 -4.39
C PRO A 222 17.48 -5.01 -3.22
N GLU A 223 18.19 -3.90 -3.48
CA GLU A 223 18.60 -2.95 -2.45
C GLU A 223 17.42 -2.12 -1.90
N ALA A 224 16.27 -2.11 -2.56
CA ALA A 224 15.08 -1.42 -2.10
C ALA A 224 14.61 -1.92 -0.72
N SER A 225 14.70 -3.22 -0.47
CA SER A 225 14.38 -3.82 0.83
C SER A 225 15.34 -3.36 1.93
N LEU A 226 16.64 -3.30 1.62
CA LEU A 226 17.67 -2.83 2.55
C LEU A 226 17.52 -1.33 2.86
N TYR A 227 17.17 -0.53 1.85
CA TYR A 227 16.89 0.89 2.03
C TYR A 227 15.76 1.11 3.05
N LEU A 228 14.62 0.43 2.87
CA LEU A 228 13.49 0.54 3.79
C LEU A 228 13.84 0.04 5.20
N ALA A 229 14.49 -1.13 5.31
CA ALA A 229 14.89 -1.70 6.58
C ALA A 229 15.90 -0.80 7.32
N GLY A 230 16.85 -0.21 6.60
CA GLY A 230 17.86 0.71 7.16
C GLY A 230 17.24 1.98 7.75
N ILE A 231 16.19 2.52 7.16
CA ILE A 231 15.47 3.68 7.72
C ILE A 231 14.56 3.24 8.88
N ALA A 232 13.79 2.16 8.69
CA ALA A 232 12.87 1.65 9.71
C ALA A 232 13.59 1.28 11.01
N SER A 233 14.80 0.72 10.94
CA SER A 233 15.58 0.33 12.13
C SER A 233 16.14 1.50 12.95
N ARG A 234 16.13 2.72 12.41
CA ARG A 234 16.57 3.95 13.08
C ARG A 234 15.44 4.69 13.79
N GLN A 235 14.22 4.19 13.68
CA GLN A 235 13.07 4.73 14.39
C GLN A 235 13.08 4.24 15.84
N PRO A 236 12.82 5.10 16.84
CA PRO A 236 12.84 4.75 18.25
C PRO A 236 11.70 3.79 18.64
#